data_e47750e5f6534ec36bcc3e926b4a09be
#
_entry.id   e47750e5f6534ec36bcc3e926b4a09be
#
_cell.length_a   1.000
_cell.length_b   1.000
_cell.length_c   1.000
_cell.angle_alpha   90.00
_cell.angle_beta   90.00
_cell.angle_gamma   90.00
#
_symmetry.space_group_name_H-M   'P 1'
#
loop_
_entity.id
_entity.type
_entity.pdbx_description
1 polymer ?
#
loop_
_entity_poly.entity_id
_entity_poly.type
_entity_poly.pdbx_seq_one_letter_code
_entity_poly.pdbx_strand_id
1 'polypeptide(L)'
;RNVFVHESVLSDKRCVARMERMMGGITPDQPLTIVNDATLSEIARERQWGLVREWRTGQYKRTRDPDIIFHRYAWRSAQEQAAFDERYPELRVGLLRGAGFTGFRDGRALLERRNGICQNAHDLHSAWGCLHACDYCNIGTFLTIHLNLEEMAERLPAILDQHRWCRLWKYDNQTDTITFEPEYGASEAMIGAFARRATPSERDDQFLMLYTKSDNVEHLLDLDHRRRTIISWTTSTETVAREIEKNSPSTSARIEAARKCQEAGYHVRARFSPIVPVIGWRDEATRMIEEYLTRVRPS
;
A
#
# COMPACT_ATOMS: atom_id res chain seq x y z
N ARG A 1 -0.96 17.90 10.89
CA ARG A 1 -1.64 16.98 9.96
C ARG A 1 -3.01 17.52 9.61
N ASN A 2 -3.26 17.80 8.32
CA ASN A 2 -4.57 18.19 7.84
C ASN A 2 -5.30 16.97 7.30
N VAL A 3 -6.63 16.96 7.43
CA VAL A 3 -7.47 15.89 6.90
C VAL A 3 -8.50 16.49 5.98
N PHE A 4 -8.47 16.03 4.73
CA PHE A 4 -9.39 16.42 3.68
C PHE A 4 -10.34 15.27 3.38
N VAL A 5 -11.61 15.59 3.17
CA VAL A 5 -12.65 14.62 2.81
C VAL A 5 -13.27 15.05 1.50
N HIS A 6 -13.07 14.24 0.46
CA HIS A 6 -13.72 14.51 -0.81
C HIS A 6 -15.23 14.34 -0.69
N GLU A 7 -16.03 15.26 -1.25
CA GLU A 7 -17.49 15.27 -1.12
C GLU A 7 -18.14 13.95 -1.55
N SER A 8 -17.54 13.22 -2.50
CA SER A 8 -18.03 11.90 -2.93
C SER A 8 -18.08 10.85 -1.81
N VAL A 9 -17.29 11.00 -0.75
CA VAL A 9 -17.30 10.12 0.42
C VAL A 9 -18.63 10.26 1.17
N LEU A 10 -19.14 11.49 1.27
CA LEU A 10 -20.34 11.80 2.05
C LEU A 10 -21.62 11.24 1.44
N SER A 11 -21.59 10.88 0.16
CA SER A 11 -22.73 10.27 -0.55
C SER A 11 -22.91 8.76 -0.27
N ASP A 12 -21.93 8.11 0.37
CA ASP A 12 -21.96 6.66 0.67
C ASP A 12 -21.78 6.43 2.17
N LYS A 13 -22.82 5.91 2.83
CA LYS A 13 -22.83 5.64 4.27
C LYS A 13 -21.73 4.66 4.71
N ARG A 14 -21.31 3.69 3.86
CA ARG A 14 -20.24 2.75 4.16
C ARG A 14 -18.89 3.47 4.16
N CYS A 15 -18.68 4.37 3.20
CA CYS A 15 -17.50 5.21 3.15
C CYS A 15 -17.40 6.14 4.38
N VAL A 16 -18.51 6.76 4.76
CA VAL A 16 -18.56 7.61 5.97
C VAL A 16 -18.23 6.79 7.22
N ALA A 17 -18.87 5.64 7.42
CA ALA A 17 -18.61 4.79 8.59
C ALA A 17 -17.15 4.29 8.64
N ARG A 18 -16.54 3.97 7.50
CA ARG A 18 -15.12 3.58 7.41
C ARG A 18 -14.22 4.75 7.76
N MET A 19 -14.48 5.92 7.20
CA MET A 19 -13.75 7.14 7.53
C MET A 19 -13.80 7.43 9.04
N GLU A 20 -14.97 7.35 9.65
CA GLU A 20 -15.15 7.59 11.09
C GLU A 20 -14.35 6.60 11.94
N ARG A 21 -14.33 5.31 11.57
CA ARG A 21 -13.48 4.33 12.26
C ARG A 21 -12.00 4.69 12.16
N MET A 22 -11.52 5.03 10.97
CA MET A 22 -10.12 5.43 10.77
C MET A 22 -9.78 6.73 11.51
N MET A 23 -10.73 7.66 11.58
CA MET A 23 -10.57 8.91 12.33
C MET A 23 -10.42 8.70 13.83
N GLY A 24 -10.90 7.58 14.37
CA GLY A 24 -10.69 7.21 15.78
C GLY A 24 -9.21 7.11 16.19
N GLY A 25 -8.33 6.81 15.23
CA GLY A 25 -6.86 6.76 15.43
C GLY A 25 -6.10 8.01 14.96
N ILE A 26 -6.80 9.04 14.47
CA ILE A 26 -6.19 10.23 13.86
C ILE A 26 -6.53 11.48 14.69
N THR A 27 -5.52 12.22 15.10
CA THR A 27 -5.70 13.55 15.72
C THR A 27 -5.30 14.63 14.70
N PRO A 28 -6.25 15.28 14.03
CA PRO A 28 -5.94 16.34 13.09
C PRO A 28 -5.59 17.65 13.84
N ASP A 29 -4.74 18.48 13.23
CA ASP A 29 -4.36 19.80 13.77
C ASP A 29 -5.47 20.84 13.58
N GLN A 30 -6.35 20.60 12.61
CA GLN A 30 -7.48 21.46 12.24
C GLN A 30 -8.73 20.62 12.02
N PRO A 31 -9.94 21.19 12.07
CA PRO A 31 -11.17 20.51 11.68
C PRO A 31 -11.07 19.93 10.27
N LEU A 32 -11.83 18.86 10.02
CA LEU A 32 -11.93 18.23 8.70
C LEU A 32 -12.34 19.27 7.64
N THR A 33 -11.65 19.25 6.51
CA THR A 33 -11.97 20.11 5.37
C THR A 33 -12.65 19.29 4.27
N ILE A 34 -13.90 19.63 3.95
CA ILE A 34 -14.62 19.02 2.81
C ILE A 34 -14.11 19.69 1.53
N VAL A 35 -13.77 18.87 0.53
CA VAL A 35 -13.24 19.32 -0.76
C VAL A 35 -13.99 18.66 -1.92
N ASN A 36 -14.03 19.34 -3.06
CA ASN A 36 -14.38 18.77 -4.34
C ASN A 36 -13.14 18.71 -5.25
N ASP A 37 -13.30 18.21 -6.49
CA ASP A 37 -12.18 18.09 -7.43
C ASP A 37 -11.45 19.43 -7.68
N ALA A 38 -12.19 20.53 -7.79
CA ALA A 38 -11.61 21.86 -8.06
C ALA A 38 -10.78 22.35 -6.85
N THR A 39 -11.36 22.34 -5.65
CA THR A 39 -10.65 22.77 -4.44
C THR A 39 -9.49 21.82 -4.09
N LEU A 40 -9.63 20.52 -4.33
CA LEU A 40 -8.56 19.56 -4.14
C LEU A 40 -7.40 19.80 -5.12
N SER A 41 -7.70 20.17 -6.37
CA SER A 41 -6.68 20.54 -7.37
C SER A 41 -5.90 21.80 -6.97
N GLU A 42 -6.59 22.81 -6.43
CA GLU A 42 -5.96 24.02 -5.91
C GLU A 42 -5.01 23.70 -4.73
N ILE A 43 -5.47 22.91 -3.76
CA ILE A 43 -4.67 22.46 -2.62
C ILE A 43 -3.46 21.66 -3.09
N ALA A 44 -3.64 20.74 -4.05
CA ALA A 44 -2.54 19.94 -4.60
C ALA A 44 -1.45 20.81 -5.24
N ARG A 45 -1.86 21.86 -5.96
CA ARG A 45 -0.96 22.84 -6.57
C ARG A 45 -0.24 23.68 -5.52
N GLU A 46 -0.96 24.24 -4.56
CA GLU A 46 -0.38 25.07 -3.50
C GLU A 46 0.61 24.31 -2.63
N ARG A 47 0.29 23.06 -2.32
CA ARG A 47 1.14 22.17 -1.51
C ARG A 47 2.21 21.48 -2.33
N GLN A 48 2.21 21.68 -3.64
CA GLN A 48 3.16 21.08 -4.57
C GLN A 48 3.19 19.54 -4.46
N TRP A 49 2.04 18.90 -4.23
CA TRP A 49 1.94 17.46 -4.27
C TRP A 49 2.29 16.95 -5.66
N GLY A 50 3.14 15.94 -5.76
CA GLY A 50 3.59 15.39 -7.05
C GLY A 50 4.87 15.97 -7.61
N LEU A 51 5.37 17.10 -7.13
CA LEU A 51 6.69 17.62 -7.52
C LEU A 51 7.84 16.84 -6.86
N VAL A 52 7.52 15.93 -5.96
CA VAL A 52 8.46 15.09 -5.20
C VAL A 52 9.35 14.20 -6.10
N ARG A 53 9.00 13.99 -7.37
CA ARG A 53 9.80 13.18 -8.30
C ARG A 53 11.18 13.75 -8.60
N GLU A 54 11.35 15.06 -8.44
CA GLU A 54 12.61 15.74 -8.64
C GLU A 54 13.49 15.77 -7.38
N TRP A 55 12.91 15.39 -6.22
CA TRP A 55 13.61 15.41 -4.96
C TRP A 55 14.38 14.11 -4.74
N ARG A 56 15.57 14.27 -4.21
CA ARG A 56 16.36 13.11 -3.81
C ARG A 56 15.69 12.40 -2.65
N THR A 57 15.65 11.10 -2.75
CA THR A 57 15.08 10.21 -1.76
C THR A 57 15.59 10.54 -0.34
N GLY A 58 14.70 10.64 0.61
CA GLY A 58 14.98 10.72 2.04
C GLY A 58 15.36 12.08 2.59
N GLN A 59 16.00 12.92 1.82
CA GLN A 59 16.51 14.21 2.33
C GLN A 59 15.46 15.31 2.43
N TYR A 60 14.31 15.12 1.79
CA TYR A 60 13.32 16.18 1.57
C TYR A 60 11.94 15.88 2.18
N LYS A 61 11.82 14.85 3.00
CA LYS A 61 10.61 14.68 3.80
C LYS A 61 10.51 15.83 4.80
N ARG A 62 9.71 16.82 4.45
CA ARG A 62 9.49 18.01 5.28
C ARG A 62 8.69 17.70 6.54
N THR A 63 7.93 16.62 6.51
CA THR A 63 7.08 16.24 7.66
C THR A 63 7.00 14.71 7.77
N ARG A 64 6.90 14.23 9.02
CA ARG A 64 6.55 12.84 9.34
C ARG A 64 5.03 12.66 9.45
N ASP A 65 4.29 13.76 9.42
CA ASP A 65 2.83 13.81 9.50
C ASP A 65 2.26 14.24 8.15
N PRO A 66 2.01 13.28 7.24
CA PRO A 66 1.44 13.59 5.93
C PRO A 66 0.00 14.10 6.08
N ASP A 67 -0.42 14.95 5.15
CA ASP A 67 -1.83 15.26 4.99
C ASP A 67 -2.59 13.99 4.57
N ILE A 68 -3.84 13.85 5.02
CA ILE A 68 -4.68 12.69 4.74
C ILE A 68 -5.85 13.13 3.89
N ILE A 69 -6.08 12.40 2.79
CA ILE A 69 -7.19 12.65 1.89
C ILE A 69 -8.06 11.39 1.84
N PHE A 70 -9.24 11.44 2.42
CA PHE A 70 -10.27 10.43 2.24
C PHE A 70 -11.01 10.70 0.95
N HIS A 71 -11.03 9.70 0.07
CA HIS A 71 -11.59 9.80 -1.26
C HIS A 71 -12.43 8.57 -1.59
N ARG A 72 -13.16 8.64 -2.70
CA ARG A 72 -13.87 7.51 -3.28
C ARG A 72 -13.33 7.24 -4.68
N TYR A 73 -13.06 5.99 -5.00
CA TYR A 73 -12.70 5.60 -6.34
C TYR A 73 -13.88 5.81 -7.30
N ALA A 74 -13.61 6.44 -8.44
CA ALA A 74 -14.60 6.69 -9.48
C ALA A 74 -14.35 5.79 -10.69
N TRP A 75 -15.34 5.03 -11.09
CA TRP A 75 -15.28 4.12 -12.23
C TRP A 75 -15.60 4.87 -13.53
N ARG A 76 -14.68 5.70 -13.99
CA ARG A 76 -14.81 6.47 -15.22
C ARG A 76 -14.41 5.62 -16.43
N SER A 77 -15.06 5.85 -17.58
CA SER A 77 -14.57 5.37 -18.87
C SER A 77 -13.23 6.02 -19.22
N ALA A 78 -12.52 5.49 -20.21
CA ALA A 78 -11.25 6.08 -20.66
C ALA A 78 -11.41 7.52 -21.15
N GLN A 79 -12.54 7.83 -21.82
CA GLN A 79 -12.83 9.18 -22.32
C GLN A 79 -13.14 10.15 -21.16
N GLU A 80 -13.98 9.76 -20.20
CA GLU A 80 -14.26 10.56 -19.00
C GLU A 80 -13.01 10.79 -18.16
N GLN A 81 -12.14 9.78 -18.03
CA GLN A 81 -10.89 9.92 -17.30
C GLN A 81 -9.92 10.87 -18.02
N ALA A 82 -9.83 10.82 -19.35
CA ALA A 82 -8.99 11.74 -20.11
C ALA A 82 -9.48 13.20 -19.97
N ALA A 83 -10.78 13.43 -20.06
CA ALA A 83 -11.37 14.75 -19.85
C ALA A 83 -11.16 15.27 -18.43
N PHE A 84 -11.25 14.38 -17.43
CA PHE A 84 -10.95 14.71 -16.03
C PHE A 84 -9.48 15.10 -15.86
N ASP A 85 -8.56 14.31 -16.42
CA ASP A 85 -7.12 14.53 -16.32
C ASP A 85 -6.66 15.83 -17.04
N GLU A 86 -7.37 16.23 -18.09
CA GLU A 86 -7.15 17.52 -18.76
C GLU A 86 -7.62 18.69 -17.90
N ARG A 87 -8.77 18.52 -17.25
CA ARG A 87 -9.37 19.56 -16.39
C ARG A 87 -8.63 19.77 -15.09
N TYR A 88 -8.09 18.69 -14.49
CA TYR A 88 -7.45 18.68 -13.18
C TYR A 88 -6.06 17.98 -13.23
N PRO A 89 -5.09 18.54 -13.94
CA PRO A 89 -3.79 17.88 -14.14
C PRO A 89 -3.03 17.66 -12.84
N GLU A 90 -3.23 18.48 -11.81
CA GLU A 90 -2.59 18.34 -10.50
C GLU A 90 -3.05 17.09 -9.74
N LEU A 91 -4.26 16.59 -10.04
CA LEU A 91 -4.79 15.39 -9.38
C LEU A 91 -4.28 14.07 -9.97
N ARG A 92 -3.42 14.11 -10.99
CA ARG A 92 -2.87 12.90 -11.64
C ARG A 92 -1.86 12.12 -10.78
N VAL A 93 -1.58 12.59 -9.58
CA VAL A 93 -0.62 11.98 -8.65
C VAL A 93 -1.33 11.28 -7.48
N GLY A 94 -0.71 10.26 -6.94
CA GLY A 94 -1.06 9.66 -5.63
C GLY A 94 -2.53 9.27 -5.47
N LEU A 95 -3.21 8.87 -6.54
CA LEU A 95 -4.62 8.47 -6.56
C LEU A 95 -5.63 9.62 -6.27
N LEU A 96 -5.19 10.88 -6.20
CA LEU A 96 -6.06 12.03 -5.89
C LEU A 96 -7.23 12.19 -6.88
N ARG A 97 -7.08 11.71 -8.12
CA ARG A 97 -8.13 11.76 -9.15
C ARG A 97 -9.24 10.71 -8.96
N GLY A 98 -9.22 9.93 -7.87
CA GLY A 98 -10.18 8.85 -7.70
C GLY A 98 -10.07 7.75 -8.77
N ALA A 99 -8.87 7.49 -9.28
CA ALA A 99 -8.62 6.49 -10.32
C ALA A 99 -7.24 5.83 -10.13
N GLY A 100 -6.98 4.73 -10.84
CA GLY A 100 -5.70 4.03 -10.76
C GLY A 100 -5.74 2.78 -9.88
N PHE A 101 -6.92 2.16 -9.72
CA PHE A 101 -7.05 0.92 -8.94
C PHE A 101 -6.16 -0.20 -9.47
N THR A 102 -5.99 -0.30 -10.79
CA THR A 102 -5.14 -1.32 -11.40
C THR A 102 -4.03 -0.68 -12.22
N GLY A 103 -2.85 -1.28 -12.14
CA GLY A 103 -1.71 -0.94 -12.99
C GLY A 103 -0.96 -2.21 -13.38
N PHE A 104 -0.36 -2.22 -14.56
CA PHE A 104 0.51 -3.31 -14.98
C PHE A 104 1.96 -2.85 -15.06
N ARG A 105 2.83 -3.56 -14.37
CA ARG A 105 4.27 -3.37 -14.49
C ARG A 105 4.84 -4.44 -15.42
N ASP A 106 5.22 -3.99 -16.62
CA ASP A 106 5.95 -4.82 -17.58
C ASP A 106 7.45 -4.78 -17.28
N GLY A 107 7.99 -5.89 -16.81
CA GLY A 107 9.42 -6.02 -16.52
C GLY A 107 10.30 -5.97 -17.76
N ARG A 108 9.78 -6.34 -18.94
CA ARG A 108 10.53 -6.25 -20.22
C ARG A 108 10.71 -4.80 -20.62
N ALA A 109 9.65 -4.00 -20.58
CA ALA A 109 9.73 -2.57 -20.87
C ALA A 109 10.66 -1.82 -19.90
N LEU A 110 10.78 -2.28 -18.66
CA LEU A 110 11.75 -1.73 -17.70
C LEU A 110 13.18 -2.09 -18.06
N LEU A 111 13.45 -3.30 -18.54
CA LEU A 111 14.78 -3.71 -19.00
C LEU A 111 15.23 -2.85 -20.20
N GLU A 112 14.36 -2.67 -21.19
CA GLU A 112 14.64 -1.90 -22.39
C GLU A 112 14.87 -0.41 -22.10
N ARG A 113 14.07 0.18 -21.23
CA ARG A 113 14.09 1.64 -20.95
C ARG A 113 15.09 2.07 -19.90
N ARG A 114 15.44 1.20 -18.94
CA ARG A 114 16.19 1.59 -17.71
C ARG A 114 17.27 0.60 -17.30
N ASN A 115 17.56 -0.42 -18.08
CA ASN A 115 18.42 -1.55 -17.68
C ASN A 115 18.01 -2.17 -16.35
N GLY A 116 16.72 -2.09 -16.01
CA GLY A 116 16.17 -2.58 -14.74
C GLY A 116 15.48 -3.91 -14.94
N ILE A 117 15.84 -4.92 -14.14
CA ILE A 117 15.14 -6.20 -14.11
C ILE A 117 14.05 -6.12 -13.05
N CYS A 118 12.80 -6.38 -13.44
CA CYS A 118 11.70 -6.44 -12.50
C CYS A 118 10.70 -7.54 -12.90
N GLN A 119 10.11 -8.17 -11.88
CA GLN A 119 9.05 -9.15 -12.09
C GLN A 119 7.82 -8.48 -12.69
N ASN A 120 7.25 -9.08 -13.73
CA ASN A 120 5.93 -8.70 -14.22
C ASN A 120 4.89 -8.91 -13.12
N ALA A 121 4.04 -7.92 -12.90
CA ALA A 121 2.95 -8.03 -11.96
C ALA A 121 1.86 -7.00 -12.28
N HIS A 122 0.62 -7.34 -11.97
CA HIS A 122 -0.41 -6.34 -11.80
C HIS A 122 -0.32 -5.74 -10.40
N ASP A 123 -0.45 -4.44 -10.32
CA ASP A 123 -0.57 -3.71 -9.07
C ASP A 123 -2.05 -3.34 -8.86
N LEU A 124 -2.53 -3.46 -7.62
CA LEU A 124 -3.84 -3.01 -7.16
C LEU A 124 -3.62 -1.91 -6.14
N HIS A 125 -4.35 -0.82 -6.24
CA HIS A 125 -4.19 0.33 -5.36
C HIS A 125 -5.53 0.84 -4.81
N SER A 126 -5.70 0.74 -3.51
CA SER A 126 -6.80 1.39 -2.78
C SER A 126 -6.33 2.62 -2.01
N ALA A 127 -5.03 2.70 -1.73
CA ALA A 127 -4.41 3.83 -1.05
C ALA A 127 -3.04 4.17 -1.66
N TRP A 128 -2.58 5.38 -1.41
CA TRP A 128 -1.26 5.87 -1.79
C TRP A 128 -0.69 6.73 -0.67
N GLY A 129 0.62 6.66 -0.46
CA GLY A 129 1.29 7.30 0.66
C GLY A 129 1.56 6.31 1.79
N CYS A 130 2.48 6.64 2.72
CA CYS A 130 2.91 5.69 3.75
C CYS A 130 3.28 6.42 5.04
N LEU A 131 2.89 5.85 6.19
CA LEU A 131 3.17 6.41 7.52
C LEU A 131 4.56 6.07 8.06
N HIS A 132 5.28 5.11 7.48
CA HIS A 132 6.57 4.66 8.01
C HIS A 132 7.69 5.70 7.91
N ALA A 133 7.52 6.76 7.12
CA ALA A 133 8.45 7.90 7.02
C ALA A 133 9.94 7.50 6.82
N CYS A 134 10.20 6.43 6.04
CA CYS A 134 11.56 5.97 5.77
C CYS A 134 12.36 7.03 5.01
N ASP A 135 13.57 7.36 5.48
CA ASP A 135 14.39 8.44 4.91
C ASP A 135 14.82 8.21 3.46
N TYR A 136 14.85 6.97 2.99
CA TYR A 136 15.18 6.63 1.59
C TYR A 136 13.96 6.63 0.65
N CYS A 137 12.74 6.81 1.17
CA CYS A 137 11.52 6.65 0.38
C CYS A 137 10.93 8.01 0.00
N ASN A 138 10.53 8.17 -1.24
CA ASN A 138 9.89 9.39 -1.75
C ASN A 138 8.37 9.41 -1.59
N ILE A 139 7.78 8.38 -0.96
CA ILE A 139 6.34 8.26 -0.70
C ILE A 139 6.03 8.76 0.71
N GLY A 140 4.85 9.36 0.92
CA GLY A 140 4.38 9.77 2.24
C GLY A 140 4.44 11.27 2.52
N THR A 141 4.42 12.10 1.49
CA THR A 141 4.17 13.55 1.65
C THR A 141 2.70 13.85 1.91
N PHE A 142 1.82 12.99 1.40
CA PHE A 142 0.39 12.94 1.68
C PHE A 142 -0.11 11.50 1.55
N LEU A 143 -1.30 11.25 2.06
CA LEU A 143 -1.98 9.96 1.98
C LEU A 143 -3.32 10.15 1.27
N THR A 144 -3.58 9.36 0.24
CA THR A 144 -4.92 9.23 -0.35
C THR A 144 -5.47 7.85 -0.03
N ILE A 145 -6.68 7.78 0.49
CA ILE A 145 -7.32 6.55 0.93
C ILE A 145 -8.70 6.46 0.28
N HIS A 146 -8.90 5.47 -0.59
CA HIS A 146 -10.19 5.21 -1.22
C HIS A 146 -11.05 4.33 -0.33
N LEU A 147 -12.25 4.80 0.00
CA LEU A 147 -13.09 4.19 1.02
C LEU A 147 -14.14 3.20 0.50
N ASN A 148 -14.40 3.16 -0.81
CA ASN A 148 -15.41 2.26 -1.41
C ASN A 148 -14.83 0.88 -1.77
N LEU A 149 -14.28 0.20 -0.78
CA LEU A 149 -13.58 -1.08 -0.93
C LEU A 149 -14.48 -2.20 -1.44
N GLU A 150 -15.76 -2.19 -1.07
CA GLU A 150 -16.75 -3.17 -1.52
C GLU A 150 -16.92 -3.13 -3.03
N GLU A 151 -17.05 -1.94 -3.62
CA GLU A 151 -17.11 -1.78 -5.08
C GLU A 151 -15.84 -2.29 -5.78
N MET A 152 -14.67 -2.05 -5.18
CA MET A 152 -13.41 -2.56 -5.69
C MET A 152 -13.37 -4.09 -5.64
N ALA A 153 -13.74 -4.68 -4.51
CA ALA A 153 -13.77 -6.12 -4.31
C ALA A 153 -14.81 -6.83 -5.21
N GLU A 154 -15.96 -6.21 -5.47
CA GLU A 154 -17.00 -6.72 -6.38
C GLU A 154 -16.53 -6.73 -7.85
N ARG A 155 -15.76 -5.74 -8.27
CA ARG A 155 -15.25 -5.65 -9.65
C ARG A 155 -13.97 -6.46 -9.89
N LEU A 156 -13.25 -6.79 -8.83
CA LEU A 156 -11.98 -7.48 -8.91
C LEU A 156 -12.05 -8.82 -9.66
N PRO A 157 -13.07 -9.70 -9.49
CA PRO A 157 -13.16 -10.95 -10.26
C PRO A 157 -13.12 -10.76 -11.78
N ALA A 158 -13.84 -9.77 -12.31
CA ALA A 158 -13.83 -9.48 -13.74
C ALA A 158 -12.46 -8.99 -14.22
N ILE A 159 -11.77 -8.21 -13.42
CA ILE A 159 -10.40 -7.74 -13.70
C ILE A 159 -9.42 -8.92 -13.71
N LEU A 160 -9.52 -9.81 -12.73
CA LEU A 160 -8.70 -11.01 -12.65
C LEU A 160 -8.92 -11.93 -13.84
N ASP A 161 -10.17 -12.07 -14.32
CA ASP A 161 -10.51 -12.90 -15.48
C ASP A 161 -9.95 -12.36 -16.80
N GLN A 162 -9.83 -11.05 -16.95
CA GLN A 162 -9.19 -10.43 -18.12
C GLN A 162 -7.68 -10.70 -18.18
N HIS A 163 -7.06 -11.05 -17.05
CA HIS A 163 -5.61 -11.21 -16.91
C HIS A 163 -5.22 -12.56 -16.27
N ARG A 164 -5.85 -13.64 -16.68
CA ARG A 164 -5.60 -15.00 -16.13
C ARG A 164 -4.15 -15.47 -16.24
N TRP A 165 -3.41 -14.93 -17.21
CA TRP A 165 -1.98 -15.22 -17.39
C TRP A 165 -1.11 -14.62 -16.26
N CYS A 166 -1.59 -13.60 -15.54
CA CYS A 166 -0.87 -12.99 -14.45
C CYS A 166 -1.27 -13.63 -13.12
N ARG A 167 -0.34 -14.39 -12.55
CA ARG A 167 -0.57 -15.11 -11.30
C ARG A 167 -0.35 -14.27 -10.06
N LEU A 168 0.41 -13.18 -10.15
CA LEU A 168 0.80 -12.35 -9.00
C LEU A 168 0.21 -10.95 -9.09
N TRP A 169 -0.58 -10.60 -8.09
CA TRP A 169 -1.23 -9.31 -7.94
C TRP A 169 -0.69 -8.64 -6.69
N LYS A 170 0.01 -7.53 -6.85
CA LYS A 170 0.59 -6.76 -5.75
C LYS A 170 -0.42 -5.76 -5.26
N TYR A 171 -0.66 -5.76 -3.98
CA TYR A 171 -1.60 -4.84 -3.38
C TYR A 171 -0.86 -3.73 -2.64
N ASP A 172 -1.23 -2.49 -3.00
CA ASP A 172 -0.79 -1.26 -2.34
C ASP A 172 0.74 -1.17 -2.11
N ASN A 173 1.53 -1.48 -3.13
CA ASN A 173 3.00 -1.40 -3.04
C ASN A 173 3.55 0.03 -2.93
N GLN A 174 2.68 1.05 -2.93
CA GLN A 174 2.99 2.47 -2.72
C GLN A 174 2.46 3.01 -1.38
N THR A 175 2.05 2.11 -0.50
CA THR A 175 1.66 2.35 0.90
C THR A 175 2.02 1.13 1.74
N ASP A 176 1.60 1.11 2.99
CA ASP A 176 1.55 -0.09 3.82
C ASP A 176 0.14 -0.19 4.42
N THR A 177 -0.75 -0.87 3.70
CA THR A 177 -2.17 -0.99 4.06
C THR A 177 -2.37 -1.63 5.43
N ILE A 178 -1.51 -2.57 5.81
CA ILE A 178 -1.60 -3.27 7.10
C ILE A 178 -1.47 -2.30 8.29
N THR A 179 -0.80 -1.15 8.10
CA THR A 179 -0.74 -0.11 9.15
C THR A 179 -2.07 0.59 9.44
N PHE A 180 -3.04 0.49 8.53
CA PHE A 180 -4.35 1.14 8.67
C PHE A 180 -5.45 0.20 9.18
N GLU A 181 -5.11 -1.05 9.40
CA GLU A 181 -6.04 -2.09 9.80
C GLU A 181 -6.17 -2.18 11.35
N PRO A 182 -7.29 -2.66 11.85
CA PRO A 182 -8.49 -3.16 11.13
C PRO A 182 -9.46 -2.06 10.69
N GLU A 183 -9.23 -0.80 11.02
CA GLU A 183 -10.17 0.31 10.81
C GLU A 183 -10.48 0.54 9.33
N TYR A 184 -9.50 0.32 8.45
CA TYR A 184 -9.68 0.45 7.01
C TYR A 184 -10.44 -0.72 6.40
N GLY A 185 -10.15 -1.96 6.80
CA GLY A 185 -10.82 -3.18 6.30
C GLY A 185 -10.46 -3.56 4.87
N ALA A 186 -9.37 -3.03 4.32
CA ALA A 186 -8.98 -3.28 2.94
C ALA A 186 -8.36 -4.66 2.75
N SER A 187 -7.58 -5.12 3.73
CA SER A 187 -6.97 -6.46 3.70
C SER A 187 -8.04 -7.54 3.67
N GLU A 188 -9.05 -7.46 4.53
CA GLU A 188 -10.17 -8.39 4.55
C GLU A 188 -10.90 -8.44 3.21
N ALA A 189 -11.25 -7.27 2.65
CA ALA A 189 -11.98 -7.18 1.38
C ALA A 189 -11.21 -7.83 0.23
N MET A 190 -9.91 -7.55 0.10
CA MET A 190 -9.07 -8.06 -0.99
C MET A 190 -8.69 -9.52 -0.79
N ILE A 191 -8.30 -9.94 0.41
CA ILE A 191 -8.01 -11.34 0.74
C ILE A 191 -9.24 -12.20 0.45
N GLY A 192 -10.42 -11.79 0.89
CA GLY A 192 -11.67 -12.49 0.65
C GLY A 192 -11.99 -12.62 -0.85
N ALA A 193 -11.72 -11.59 -1.66
CA ALA A 193 -11.93 -11.63 -3.10
C ALA A 193 -11.06 -12.70 -3.79
N PHE A 194 -9.78 -12.83 -3.41
CA PHE A 194 -8.90 -13.87 -3.93
C PHE A 194 -9.25 -15.25 -3.38
N ALA A 195 -9.60 -15.37 -2.09
CA ALA A 195 -9.97 -16.63 -1.45
C ALA A 195 -11.20 -17.27 -2.12
N ARG A 196 -12.21 -16.47 -2.47
CA ARG A 196 -13.42 -16.98 -3.17
C ARG A 196 -13.12 -17.58 -4.54
N ARG A 197 -11.98 -17.28 -5.13
CA ARG A 197 -11.54 -17.83 -6.44
C ARG A 197 -10.58 -19.01 -6.31
N ALA A 198 -10.26 -19.43 -5.11
CA ALA A 198 -9.36 -20.55 -4.86
C ALA A 198 -9.90 -21.84 -5.49
N THR A 199 -9.04 -22.53 -6.24
CA THR A 199 -9.32 -23.86 -6.80
C THR A 199 -8.64 -24.93 -5.95
N PRO A 200 -8.99 -26.23 -6.11
CA PRO A 200 -8.27 -27.31 -5.44
C PRO A 200 -6.80 -27.40 -5.83
N SER A 201 -6.45 -26.90 -7.04
CA SER A 201 -5.08 -26.85 -7.54
C SER A 201 -4.53 -25.44 -7.48
N GLU A 202 -3.47 -25.21 -6.71
CA GLU A 202 -2.79 -23.91 -6.65
C GLU A 202 -2.09 -23.53 -7.98
N ARG A 203 -1.94 -24.47 -8.90
CA ARG A 203 -1.12 -24.29 -10.10
C ARG A 203 -1.60 -23.17 -11.01
N ASP A 204 -2.93 -23.03 -11.13
CA ASP A 204 -3.57 -22.08 -12.04
C ASP A 204 -4.17 -20.86 -11.30
N ASP A 205 -3.98 -20.79 -9.99
CA ASP A 205 -4.55 -19.74 -9.19
C ASP A 205 -3.74 -18.43 -9.24
N GLN A 206 -4.47 -17.36 -9.03
CA GLN A 206 -3.91 -16.02 -8.87
C GLN A 206 -3.74 -15.73 -7.39
N PHE A 207 -2.64 -15.05 -7.04
CA PHE A 207 -2.25 -14.77 -5.67
C PHE A 207 -2.21 -13.26 -5.42
N LEU A 208 -2.81 -12.85 -4.32
CA LEU A 208 -2.64 -11.52 -3.76
C LEU A 208 -1.30 -11.45 -3.02
N MET A 209 -0.52 -10.40 -3.21
CA MET A 209 0.69 -10.16 -2.44
C MET A 209 0.59 -8.84 -1.70
N LEU A 210 0.59 -8.90 -0.38
CA LEU A 210 0.70 -7.76 0.51
C LEU A 210 2.18 -7.49 0.80
N TYR A 211 2.58 -6.22 0.73
CA TYR A 211 3.90 -5.77 1.17
C TYR A 211 3.77 -5.00 2.46
N THR A 212 4.61 -5.31 3.45
CA THR A 212 4.52 -4.63 4.73
C THR A 212 5.86 -4.51 5.45
N LYS A 213 5.95 -3.52 6.32
CA LYS A 213 6.89 -3.41 7.43
C LYS A 213 6.17 -3.46 8.78
N SER A 214 4.85 -3.51 8.78
CA SER A 214 4.01 -3.47 9.97
C SER A 214 4.09 -4.77 10.76
N ASP A 215 3.92 -4.67 12.05
CA ASP A 215 3.67 -5.78 12.97
C ASP A 215 2.18 -5.89 13.38
N ASN A 216 1.33 -5.02 12.83
CA ASN A 216 -0.10 -4.99 13.09
C ASN A 216 -0.84 -6.08 12.31
N VAL A 217 -0.72 -7.34 12.73
CA VAL A 217 -1.21 -8.51 11.95
C VAL A 217 -2.34 -9.29 12.60
N GLU A 218 -2.75 -8.96 13.82
CA GLU A 218 -3.74 -9.74 14.57
C GLU A 218 -5.05 -9.90 13.80
N HIS A 219 -5.49 -8.86 13.09
CA HIS A 219 -6.70 -8.88 12.25
C HIS A 219 -6.61 -9.82 11.04
N LEU A 220 -5.41 -10.28 10.66
CA LEU A 220 -5.19 -11.19 9.53
C LEU A 220 -5.29 -12.66 9.94
N LEU A 221 -5.03 -12.99 11.22
CA LEU A 221 -4.76 -14.36 11.66
C LEU A 221 -5.97 -15.28 11.51
N ASP A 222 -7.19 -14.74 11.63
CA ASP A 222 -8.44 -15.48 11.54
C ASP A 222 -9.16 -15.38 10.19
N LEU A 223 -8.56 -14.70 9.19
CA LEU A 223 -9.17 -14.54 7.87
C LEU A 223 -9.12 -15.84 7.06
N ASP A 224 -10.23 -16.19 6.40
CA ASP A 224 -10.25 -17.31 5.42
C ASP A 224 -9.57 -16.91 4.11
N HIS A 225 -8.25 -16.98 4.09
CA HIS A 225 -7.43 -16.60 2.93
C HIS A 225 -7.23 -17.73 1.91
N ARG A 226 -7.68 -18.97 2.20
CA ARG A 226 -7.54 -20.15 1.34
C ARG A 226 -6.13 -20.32 0.75
N ARG A 227 -5.08 -19.86 1.43
CA ARG A 227 -3.68 -19.85 0.95
C ARG A 227 -3.48 -19.08 -0.36
N ARG A 228 -4.37 -18.14 -0.72
CA ARG A 228 -4.26 -17.30 -1.93
C ARG A 228 -3.68 -15.92 -1.66
N THR A 229 -3.13 -15.75 -0.46
CA THR A 229 -2.44 -14.52 -0.07
C THR A 229 -1.01 -14.81 0.34
N ILE A 230 -0.10 -14.02 -0.21
CA ILE A 230 1.32 -13.99 0.13
C ILE A 230 1.56 -12.70 0.91
N ILE A 231 2.17 -12.80 2.09
CA ILE A 231 2.58 -11.60 2.83
C ILE A 231 4.10 -11.49 2.76
N SER A 232 4.60 -10.38 2.23
CA SER A 232 6.02 -10.14 2.01
C SER A 232 6.51 -9.06 2.96
N TRP A 233 7.25 -9.46 4.00
CA TRP A 233 7.89 -8.52 4.90
C TRP A 233 9.14 -7.93 4.29
N THR A 234 9.19 -6.60 4.28
CA THR A 234 10.44 -5.87 4.03
C THR A 234 11.16 -5.69 5.36
N THR A 235 12.27 -6.38 5.50
CA THR A 235 13.06 -6.43 6.73
C THR A 235 14.43 -5.79 6.51
N SER A 236 14.80 -4.88 7.38
CA SER A 236 16.10 -4.20 7.43
C SER A 236 16.80 -4.52 8.75
N THR A 237 18.07 -4.18 8.86
CA THR A 237 18.81 -4.36 10.13
C THR A 237 18.24 -3.45 11.22
N GLU A 238 18.48 -3.78 12.49
CA GLU A 238 17.88 -3.07 13.63
C GLU A 238 18.26 -1.59 13.68
N THR A 239 19.50 -1.25 13.38
CA THR A 239 19.93 0.15 13.28
C THR A 239 19.21 0.88 12.15
N VAL A 240 19.02 0.24 11.00
CA VAL A 240 18.26 0.84 9.89
C VAL A 240 16.78 1.01 10.25
N ALA A 241 16.17 0.01 10.88
CA ALA A 241 14.78 0.10 11.33
C ALA A 241 14.57 1.26 12.31
N ARG A 242 15.47 1.45 13.26
CA ARG A 242 15.38 2.48 14.29
C ARG A 242 15.70 3.88 13.77
N GLU A 243 16.80 4.03 13.02
CA GLU A 243 17.35 5.36 12.68
C GLU A 243 16.84 5.91 11.33
N ILE A 244 16.52 5.03 10.39
CA ILE A 244 16.19 5.38 9.00
C ILE A 244 14.73 5.13 8.68
N GLU A 245 14.13 4.05 9.22
CA GLU A 245 12.72 3.71 9.01
C GLU A 245 11.87 4.12 10.23
N LYS A 246 11.95 5.36 10.61
CA LYS A 246 11.64 5.97 11.93
C LYS A 246 10.26 5.68 12.54
N ASN A 247 9.26 5.40 11.71
CA ASN A 247 7.89 5.08 12.15
C ASN A 247 7.54 3.61 11.85
N SER A 248 8.54 2.74 11.70
CA SER A 248 8.30 1.32 11.48
C SER A 248 8.67 0.51 12.72
N PRO A 249 8.06 -0.66 12.91
CA PRO A 249 8.40 -1.58 13.99
C PRO A 249 9.87 -2.04 13.93
N SER A 250 10.38 -2.55 15.05
CA SER A 250 11.70 -3.18 15.12
C SER A 250 11.81 -4.37 14.17
N THR A 251 13.04 -4.75 13.85
CA THR A 251 13.32 -5.92 13.01
C THR A 251 12.72 -7.19 13.63
N SER A 252 12.94 -7.42 14.92
CA SER A 252 12.38 -8.59 15.63
C SER A 252 10.85 -8.60 15.68
N ALA A 253 10.19 -7.43 15.81
CA ALA A 253 8.72 -7.35 15.78
C ALA A 253 8.16 -7.74 14.40
N ARG A 254 8.82 -7.33 13.31
CA ARG A 254 8.44 -7.74 11.94
C ARG A 254 8.63 -9.24 11.73
N ILE A 255 9.71 -9.82 12.25
CA ILE A 255 9.98 -11.27 12.19
C ILE A 255 8.90 -12.03 12.96
N GLU A 256 8.51 -11.55 14.13
CA GLU A 256 7.45 -12.16 14.93
C GLU A 256 6.09 -12.08 14.20
N ALA A 257 5.76 -10.96 13.61
CA ALA A 257 4.54 -10.80 12.80
C ALA A 257 4.53 -11.79 11.60
N ALA A 258 5.67 -11.94 10.93
CA ALA A 258 5.82 -12.91 9.84
C ALA A 258 5.60 -14.36 10.32
N ARG A 259 6.15 -14.71 11.50
CA ARG A 259 5.94 -16.01 12.14
C ARG A 259 4.47 -16.29 12.42
N LYS A 260 3.77 -15.33 13.06
CA LYS A 260 2.33 -15.45 13.36
C LYS A 260 1.51 -15.70 12.09
N CYS A 261 1.73 -14.91 11.05
CA CYS A 261 1.04 -15.10 9.78
C CYS A 261 1.36 -16.44 9.11
N GLN A 262 2.61 -16.94 9.23
CA GLN A 262 2.96 -18.27 8.74
C GLN A 262 2.21 -19.37 9.51
N GLU A 263 2.11 -19.26 10.82
CA GLU A 263 1.35 -20.20 11.67
C GLU A 263 -0.15 -20.16 11.35
N ALA A 264 -0.69 -18.99 10.98
CA ALA A 264 -2.06 -18.85 10.49
C ALA A 264 -2.26 -19.43 9.07
N GLY A 265 -1.19 -19.92 8.42
CA GLY A 265 -1.26 -20.62 7.14
C GLY A 265 -1.00 -19.76 5.90
N TYR A 266 -0.62 -18.50 6.05
CA TYR A 266 -0.23 -17.65 4.93
C TYR A 266 1.08 -18.11 4.30
N HIS A 267 1.23 -17.88 2.98
CA HIS A 267 2.53 -17.87 2.36
C HIS A 267 3.30 -16.63 2.81
N VAL A 268 4.48 -16.81 3.37
CA VAL A 268 5.32 -15.73 3.88
C VAL A 268 6.59 -15.61 3.06
N ARG A 269 6.96 -14.39 2.67
CA ARG A 269 8.20 -14.08 1.96
C ARG A 269 9.04 -13.07 2.72
N ALA A 270 10.34 -13.33 2.79
CA ALA A 270 11.33 -12.37 3.24
C ALA A 270 11.80 -11.48 2.09
N ARG A 271 11.94 -10.20 2.35
CA ARG A 271 12.59 -9.23 1.48
C ARG A 271 13.58 -8.42 2.30
N PHE A 272 14.85 -8.79 2.24
CA PHE A 272 15.93 -8.06 2.90
C PHE A 272 16.29 -6.82 2.08
N SER A 273 15.65 -5.70 2.36
CA SER A 273 15.73 -4.47 1.56
C SER A 273 15.19 -3.25 2.34
N PRO A 274 15.81 -2.06 2.19
CA PRO A 274 17.07 -1.84 1.49
C PRO A 274 18.28 -2.34 2.27
N ILE A 275 19.39 -2.56 1.57
CA ILE A 275 20.69 -2.73 2.23
C ILE A 275 21.27 -1.32 2.41
N VAL A 276 21.32 -0.86 3.65
CA VAL A 276 21.91 0.44 4.01
C VAL A 276 23.20 0.19 4.77
N PRO A 277 24.34 0.64 4.26
CA PRO A 277 25.64 0.34 4.85
C PRO A 277 25.94 1.27 6.07
N VAL A 278 25.19 1.08 7.15
CA VAL A 278 25.50 1.70 8.45
C VAL A 278 26.71 0.99 9.09
N ILE A 279 27.32 1.60 10.11
CA ILE A 279 28.44 0.97 10.83
C ILE A 279 27.97 -0.36 11.41
N GLY A 280 28.72 -1.44 11.16
CA GLY A 280 28.39 -2.79 11.64
C GLY A 280 27.25 -3.51 10.87
N TRP A 281 26.81 -2.98 9.74
CA TRP A 281 25.66 -3.51 8.99
C TRP A 281 25.78 -4.99 8.60
N ARG A 282 27.00 -5.49 8.35
CA ARG A 282 27.19 -6.91 7.96
C ARG A 282 26.83 -7.84 9.10
N ASP A 283 27.33 -7.55 10.29
CA ASP A 283 27.06 -8.36 11.49
C ASP A 283 25.58 -8.28 11.89
N GLU A 284 24.99 -7.09 11.79
CA GLU A 284 23.54 -6.93 12.00
C GLU A 284 22.73 -7.71 10.97
N ALA A 285 23.12 -7.66 9.68
CA ALA A 285 22.42 -8.39 8.62
C ALA A 285 22.55 -9.92 8.83
N THR A 286 23.71 -10.41 9.25
CA THR A 286 23.89 -11.83 9.57
C THR A 286 22.93 -12.25 10.68
N ARG A 287 22.93 -11.54 11.82
CA ARG A 287 22.04 -11.83 12.94
C ARG A 287 20.56 -11.78 12.53
N MET A 288 20.17 -10.77 11.76
CA MET A 288 18.79 -10.62 11.26
C MET A 288 18.37 -11.81 10.39
N ILE A 289 19.24 -12.25 9.47
CA ILE A 289 18.96 -13.40 8.59
C ILE A 289 18.87 -14.68 9.40
N GLU A 290 19.78 -14.89 10.34
CA GLU A 290 19.78 -16.06 11.23
C GLU A 290 18.50 -16.10 12.09
N GLU A 291 18.12 -14.97 12.71
CA GLU A 291 16.87 -14.86 13.46
C GLU A 291 15.68 -15.18 12.58
N TYR A 292 15.62 -14.57 11.37
CA TYR A 292 14.52 -14.79 10.44
C TYR A 292 14.39 -16.27 10.07
N LEU A 293 15.48 -16.91 9.65
CA LEU A 293 15.47 -18.31 9.21
C LEU A 293 15.24 -19.31 10.37
N THR A 294 15.54 -18.91 11.59
CA THR A 294 15.24 -19.73 12.78
C THR A 294 13.75 -19.70 13.12
N ARG A 295 13.08 -18.56 12.95
CA ARG A 295 11.71 -18.33 13.40
C ARG A 295 10.68 -18.48 12.29
N VAL A 296 11.05 -18.25 11.05
CA VAL A 296 10.19 -18.26 9.87
C VAL A 296 10.79 -19.16 8.81
N ARG A 297 9.95 -19.98 8.17
CA ARG A 297 10.34 -20.81 7.03
C ARG A 297 9.74 -20.21 5.75
N PRO A 298 10.43 -19.32 5.05
CA PRO A 298 9.91 -18.69 3.85
C PRO A 298 9.49 -19.72 2.79
N SER A 299 8.34 -19.50 2.16
CA SER A 299 7.76 -20.37 1.14
C SER A 299 8.04 -19.88 -0.28
#